data_4519827ccc3334b7d66fddf7dd8de226
#
_entry.id   4519827ccc3334b7d66fddf7dd8de226
#
_cell.length_a   1.000
_cell.length_b   1.000
_cell.length_c   1.000
_cell.angle_alpha   90.00
_cell.angle_beta   90.00
_cell.angle_gamma   90.00
#
_symmetry.space_group_name_H-M   'P 1'
#
loop_
_entity.id
_entity.type
_entity.pdbx_description
1 polymer ?
#
loop_
_entity_poly.entity_id
_entity_poly.type
_entity_poly.pdbx_seq_one_letter_code
_entity_poly.pdbx_strand_id
1 'polypeptide(L)'
;MVLPESAEEVALILEENFAPGMAPRLTRVRMPTGGRTTWSVPSSGGNEETDTLVGVVLTQHYARAYWHGEASPGQAPDCSSQDGITGVGEPGGPCEKCPLNRWGSSPKGGRAKACNQTHRLYLLRSGENLPILLALSPGSLTNML
;
A
#
# COMPACT_ATOMS: atom_id res chain seq x y z
N MET A 1 -23.32 5.22 17.66
CA MET A 1 -21.98 4.66 17.38
C MET A 1 -20.97 5.70 17.83
N VAL A 2 -20.18 5.37 18.84
CA VAL A 2 -19.12 6.25 19.34
C VAL A 2 -17.92 6.03 18.44
N LEU A 3 -17.45 7.07 17.78
CA LEU A 3 -16.20 7.00 17.00
C LEU A 3 -15.02 7.06 17.98
N PRO A 4 -13.95 6.26 17.76
CA PRO A 4 -12.75 6.35 18.57
C PRO A 4 -12.14 7.75 18.48
N GLU A 5 -11.76 8.32 19.62
CA GLU A 5 -11.25 9.70 19.70
C GLU A 5 -9.74 9.80 19.48
N SER A 6 -9.03 8.67 19.47
CA SER A 6 -7.57 8.64 19.29
C SER A 6 -7.10 7.54 18.36
N ALA A 7 -5.92 7.74 17.75
CA ALA A 7 -5.28 6.73 16.91
C ALA A 7 -4.90 5.46 17.70
N GLU A 8 -4.63 5.59 18.99
CA GLU A 8 -4.32 4.48 19.90
C GLU A 8 -5.55 3.61 20.16
N GLU A 9 -6.72 4.22 20.31
CA GLU A 9 -8.00 3.54 20.50
C GLU A 9 -8.40 2.79 19.22
N VAL A 10 -8.15 3.37 18.05
CA VAL A 10 -8.33 2.69 16.75
C VAL A 10 -7.39 1.49 16.63
N ALA A 11 -6.14 1.62 17.03
CA ALA A 11 -5.17 0.53 16.99
C ALA A 11 -5.58 -0.63 17.89
N LEU A 12 -6.07 -0.35 19.11
CA LEU A 12 -6.57 -1.36 20.04
C LEU A 12 -7.81 -2.08 19.48
N ILE A 13 -8.76 -1.36 18.89
CA ILE A 13 -9.93 -1.94 18.25
C ILE A 13 -9.53 -2.84 17.07
N LEU A 14 -8.53 -2.43 16.29
CA LEU A 14 -8.00 -3.24 15.20
C LEU A 14 -7.31 -4.50 15.72
N GLU A 15 -6.52 -4.41 16.80
CA GLU A 15 -5.87 -5.57 17.42
C GLU A 15 -6.88 -6.55 18.05
N GLU A 16 -7.92 -6.05 18.71
CA GLU A 16 -8.98 -6.89 19.31
C GLU A 16 -9.82 -7.62 18.28
N ASN A 17 -10.10 -6.98 17.15
CA ASN A 17 -11.00 -7.53 16.13
C ASN A 17 -10.27 -8.35 15.06
N PHE A 18 -8.95 -8.31 15.03
CA PHE A 18 -8.14 -9.08 14.08
C PHE A 18 -7.23 -10.05 14.81
N ALA A 19 -7.62 -11.31 14.84
CA ALA A 19 -6.77 -12.37 15.39
C ALA A 19 -5.40 -12.39 14.68
N PRO A 20 -4.30 -12.70 15.39
CA PRO A 20 -2.98 -12.80 14.80
C PRO A 20 -3.01 -13.73 13.57
N GLY A 21 -2.63 -13.17 12.41
CA GLY A 21 -2.64 -13.89 11.12
C GLY A 21 -3.87 -13.66 10.23
N MET A 22 -4.93 -13.05 10.71
CA MET A 22 -6.04 -12.57 9.88
C MET A 22 -5.88 -11.09 9.59
N ALA A 23 -5.07 -10.75 8.61
CA ALA A 23 -5.13 -9.41 8.06
C ALA A 23 -6.52 -9.20 7.43
N PRO A 24 -7.24 -8.12 7.78
CA PRO A 24 -8.51 -7.83 7.16
C PRO A 24 -8.30 -7.71 5.65
N ARG A 25 -9.15 -8.36 4.88
CA ARG A 25 -9.18 -8.17 3.43
C ARG A 25 -9.78 -6.79 3.14
N LEU A 26 -8.99 -5.76 3.34
CA LEU A 26 -9.39 -4.42 3.00
C LEU A 26 -9.55 -4.29 1.49
N THR A 27 -10.57 -3.57 1.08
CA THR A 27 -10.77 -3.22 -0.32
C THR A 27 -9.59 -2.40 -0.81
N ARG A 28 -8.88 -2.93 -1.81
CA ARG A 28 -7.79 -2.22 -2.47
C ARG A 28 -8.34 -1.35 -3.58
N VAL A 29 -8.01 -0.08 -3.53
CA VAL A 29 -8.29 0.87 -4.59
C VAL A 29 -6.99 1.17 -5.31
N ARG A 30 -6.99 0.95 -6.63
CA ARG A 30 -5.83 1.21 -7.47
C ARG A 30 -5.83 2.65 -7.94
N MET A 31 -4.64 3.19 -8.13
CA MET A 31 -4.49 4.47 -8.78
C MET A 31 -5.03 4.43 -10.20
N PRO A 32 -5.67 5.53 -10.65
CA PRO A 32 -6.00 5.69 -12.05
C PRO A 32 -4.75 5.55 -12.93
N THR A 33 -4.86 4.77 -14.00
CA THR A 33 -3.77 4.54 -14.96
C THR A 33 -4.29 4.66 -16.39
N GLY A 34 -3.39 4.75 -17.36
CA GLY A 34 -3.76 4.76 -18.77
C GLY A 34 -4.57 5.98 -19.21
N GLY A 35 -4.28 7.15 -18.64
CA GLY A 35 -5.00 8.40 -18.96
C GLY A 35 -6.33 8.58 -18.23
N ARG A 36 -6.72 7.64 -17.36
CA ARG A 36 -7.89 7.81 -16.49
C ARG A 36 -7.58 8.80 -15.37
N THR A 37 -8.55 9.62 -15.04
CA THR A 37 -8.48 10.61 -13.95
C THR A 37 -9.42 10.27 -12.80
N THR A 38 -10.18 9.18 -12.91
CA THR A 38 -11.15 8.75 -11.91
C THR A 38 -10.68 7.51 -11.15
N TRP A 39 -11.00 7.48 -9.87
CA TRP A 39 -10.84 6.34 -9.00
C TRP A 39 -12.03 5.41 -9.16
N SER A 40 -11.78 4.10 -9.21
CA SER A 40 -12.82 3.08 -9.16
C SER A 40 -12.82 2.44 -7.80
N VAL A 41 -13.83 2.74 -7.00
CA VAL A 41 -13.96 2.24 -5.63
C VAL A 41 -15.03 1.14 -5.60
N PRO A 42 -14.66 -0.10 -5.26
CA PRO A 42 -15.64 -1.16 -5.09
C PRO A 42 -16.65 -0.84 -3.99
N SER A 43 -17.92 -1.03 -4.28
CA SER A 43 -19.02 -0.85 -3.35
C SER A 43 -20.02 -2.01 -3.46
N SER A 44 -21.01 -2.09 -2.56
CA SER A 44 -22.02 -3.15 -2.55
C SER A 44 -22.91 -3.18 -3.81
N GLY A 45 -23.03 -2.06 -4.50
CA GLY A 45 -23.83 -1.92 -5.73
C GLY A 45 -23.02 -1.94 -7.03
N GLY A 46 -21.73 -2.27 -6.97
CA GLY A 46 -20.78 -2.20 -8.08
C GLY A 46 -19.65 -1.22 -7.79
N ASN A 47 -18.93 -0.79 -8.84
CA ASN A 47 -17.85 0.19 -8.67
C ASN A 47 -18.40 1.62 -8.73
N GLU A 48 -18.03 2.42 -7.76
CA GLU A 48 -18.24 3.87 -7.77
C GLU A 48 -17.06 4.54 -8.45
N GLU A 49 -17.32 5.33 -9.49
CA GLU A 49 -16.31 6.14 -10.15
C GLU A 49 -16.31 7.56 -9.57
N THR A 50 -15.18 8.02 -9.09
CA THR A 50 -15.02 9.37 -8.52
C THR A 50 -13.68 9.96 -8.91
N ASP A 51 -13.64 11.26 -9.13
CA ASP A 51 -12.40 12.01 -9.39
C ASP A 51 -11.64 12.38 -8.11
N THR A 52 -12.33 12.32 -6.97
CA THR A 52 -11.78 12.75 -5.68
C THR A 52 -12.11 11.73 -4.60
N LEU A 53 -11.10 11.30 -3.84
CA LEU A 53 -11.27 10.51 -2.63
C LEU A 53 -11.14 11.41 -1.41
N VAL A 54 -12.18 11.42 -0.58
CA VAL A 54 -12.23 12.20 0.66
C VAL A 54 -12.39 11.26 1.85
N GLY A 55 -11.60 11.46 2.87
CA GLY A 55 -11.67 10.66 4.09
C GLY A 55 -10.56 11.01 5.08
N VAL A 56 -10.49 10.24 6.14
CA VAL A 56 -9.45 10.36 7.17
C VAL A 56 -8.39 9.30 6.95
N VAL A 57 -7.13 9.70 6.88
CA VAL A 57 -6.00 8.77 6.83
C VAL A 57 -5.78 8.23 8.24
N LEU A 58 -6.07 6.95 8.44
CA LEU A 58 -5.91 6.29 9.74
C LEU A 58 -4.44 5.96 10.02
N THR A 59 -3.76 5.44 9.02
CA THR A 59 -2.34 5.09 9.09
C THR A 59 -1.75 5.01 7.69
N GLN A 60 -0.42 5.04 7.63
CA GLN A 60 0.32 4.92 6.38
C GLN A 60 1.67 4.26 6.64
N HIS A 61 2.15 3.51 5.67
CA HIS A 61 3.47 2.90 5.70
C HIS A 61 3.95 2.56 4.30
N TYR A 62 5.25 2.32 4.18
CA TYR A 62 5.82 1.78 2.96
C TYR A 62 5.72 0.26 2.95
N ALA A 63 5.46 -0.30 1.78
CA ALA A 63 5.66 -1.71 1.48
C ALA A 63 6.67 -1.83 0.36
N ARG A 64 7.38 -2.95 0.30
CA ARG A 64 8.42 -3.20 -0.71
C ARG A 64 8.23 -4.57 -1.31
N ALA A 65 8.58 -4.69 -2.59
CA ALA A 65 8.58 -5.96 -3.29
C ALA A 65 9.69 -5.98 -4.35
N TYR A 66 10.37 -7.11 -4.44
CA TYR A 66 11.42 -7.36 -5.41
C TYR A 66 11.18 -8.67 -6.15
N TRP A 67 11.37 -8.67 -7.44
CA TRP A 67 11.37 -9.83 -8.31
C TRP A 67 12.71 -9.90 -9.03
N HIS A 68 13.32 -11.06 -9.01
CA HIS A 68 14.51 -11.31 -9.81
C HIS A 68 14.11 -11.50 -11.27
N GLY A 69 14.53 -10.59 -12.13
CA GLY A 69 14.13 -10.60 -13.54
C GLY A 69 12.76 -9.95 -13.79
N GLU A 70 12.07 -10.42 -14.82
CA GLU A 70 10.74 -9.94 -15.16
C GLU A 70 9.66 -10.73 -14.40
N ALA A 71 8.82 -10.01 -13.67
CA ALA A 71 7.71 -10.60 -12.95
C ALA A 71 6.60 -11.03 -13.92
N SER A 72 6.16 -12.28 -13.81
CA SER A 72 4.97 -12.76 -14.49
C SER A 72 3.69 -12.34 -13.74
N PRO A 73 2.55 -12.18 -14.44
CA PRO A 73 1.29 -11.88 -13.77
C PRO A 73 0.98 -12.92 -12.69
N GLY A 74 0.71 -12.46 -11.48
CA GLY A 74 0.40 -13.30 -10.32
C GLY A 74 1.60 -13.96 -9.64
N GLN A 75 2.82 -13.74 -10.13
CA GLN A 75 4.03 -14.24 -9.48
C GLN A 75 4.27 -13.53 -8.14
N ALA A 76 4.48 -14.32 -7.09
CA ALA A 76 4.89 -13.78 -5.79
C ALA A 76 6.28 -13.14 -5.88
N PRO A 77 6.55 -12.08 -5.12
CA PRO A 77 7.88 -11.48 -5.06
C PRO A 77 8.88 -12.44 -4.41
N ASP A 78 10.14 -12.38 -4.89
CA ASP A 78 11.26 -13.14 -4.28
C ASP A 78 11.61 -12.57 -2.90
N CYS A 79 11.48 -11.26 -2.73
CA CYS A 79 11.60 -10.58 -1.45
C CYS A 79 10.46 -9.57 -1.29
N SER A 80 9.84 -9.54 -0.12
CA SER A 80 8.80 -8.57 0.21
C SER A 80 8.93 -8.03 1.62
N SER A 81 8.48 -6.81 1.81
CA SER A 81 8.38 -6.17 3.13
C SER A 81 7.02 -5.50 3.27
N GLN A 82 6.24 -5.95 4.25
CA GLN A 82 4.92 -5.39 4.52
C GLN A 82 4.98 -4.08 5.30
N ASP A 83 6.04 -3.88 6.07
CA ASP A 83 6.29 -2.69 6.89
C ASP A 83 7.29 -1.70 6.25
N GLY A 84 7.93 -2.09 5.15
CA GLY A 84 8.97 -1.32 4.49
C GLY A 84 10.33 -1.34 5.22
N ILE A 85 10.44 -2.06 6.34
CA ILE A 85 11.61 -2.08 7.23
C ILE A 85 12.38 -3.38 7.10
N THR A 86 11.69 -4.51 7.23
CA THR A 86 12.31 -5.84 7.17
C THR A 86 11.78 -6.64 6.01
N GLY A 87 12.69 -7.11 5.16
CA GLY A 87 12.39 -7.98 4.02
C GLY A 87 12.32 -9.44 4.42
N VAL A 88 11.35 -10.16 3.84
CA VAL A 88 11.20 -11.61 3.94
C VAL A 88 11.39 -12.21 2.55
N GLY A 89 12.19 -13.24 2.46
CA GLY A 89 12.56 -13.91 1.21
C GLY A 89 14.03 -13.69 0.84
N GLU A 90 14.32 -13.60 -0.44
CA GLU A 90 15.67 -13.44 -0.99
C GLU A 90 15.82 -12.03 -1.61
N PRO A 91 16.71 -11.15 -1.14
CA PRO A 91 17.76 -11.36 -0.13
C PRO A 91 17.30 -11.30 1.33
N GLY A 92 16.11 -10.74 1.63
CA GLY A 92 15.63 -10.58 3.00
C GLY A 92 16.42 -9.54 3.83
N GLY A 93 16.10 -9.48 5.13
CA GLY A 93 16.82 -8.64 6.09
C GLY A 93 16.43 -7.15 6.06
N PRO A 94 17.23 -6.26 6.68
CA PRO A 94 16.91 -4.85 6.79
C PRO A 94 16.86 -4.13 5.44
N CYS A 95 15.71 -3.58 5.09
CA CYS A 95 15.51 -2.89 3.81
C CYS A 95 16.39 -1.64 3.65
N GLU A 96 16.71 -0.96 4.75
CA GLU A 96 17.58 0.23 4.74
C GLU A 96 18.99 -0.07 4.24
N LYS A 97 19.52 -1.25 4.58
CA LYS A 97 20.86 -1.69 4.19
C LYS A 97 20.89 -2.48 2.88
N CYS A 98 19.73 -2.79 2.32
CA CYS A 98 19.62 -3.63 1.13
C CYS A 98 20.15 -2.92 -0.12
N PRO A 99 21.08 -3.55 -0.87
CA PRO A 99 21.60 -2.97 -2.11
C PRO A 99 20.53 -2.73 -3.16
N LEU A 100 19.47 -3.55 -3.19
CA LEU A 100 18.37 -3.45 -4.15
C LEU A 100 17.44 -2.27 -3.86
N ASN A 101 17.52 -1.71 -2.65
CA ASN A 101 16.78 -0.50 -2.22
C ASN A 101 17.56 0.80 -2.48
N ARG A 102 18.65 0.75 -3.22
CA ARG A 102 19.45 1.94 -3.58
C ARG A 102 19.05 2.49 -4.94
N TRP A 103 19.08 3.80 -5.06
CA TRP A 103 18.90 4.46 -6.35
C TRP A 103 19.98 4.01 -7.33
N GLY A 104 19.59 3.71 -8.57
CA GLY A 104 20.48 3.19 -9.60
C GLY A 104 20.72 1.68 -9.53
N SER A 105 20.06 0.95 -8.62
CA SER A 105 20.20 -0.50 -8.50
C SER A 105 19.38 -1.31 -9.52
N SER A 106 18.48 -0.65 -10.27
CA SER A 106 17.64 -1.33 -11.25
C SER A 106 18.49 -1.94 -12.38
N PRO A 107 18.29 -3.22 -12.71
CA PRO A 107 18.98 -3.85 -13.85
C PRO A 107 18.56 -3.26 -15.20
N LYS A 108 17.44 -2.53 -15.25
CA LYS A 108 16.98 -1.80 -16.45
C LYS A 108 17.72 -0.48 -16.67
N GLY A 109 18.63 -0.13 -15.78
CA GLY A 109 19.42 1.11 -15.86
C GLY A 109 18.67 2.33 -15.30
N GLY A 110 19.31 3.51 -15.43
CA GLY A 110 18.77 4.77 -14.95
C GLY A 110 18.87 4.93 -13.42
N ARG A 111 18.03 5.79 -12.86
CA ARG A 111 18.02 6.10 -11.43
C ARG A 111 17.07 5.22 -10.62
N ALA A 112 16.35 4.30 -11.24
CA ALA A 112 15.35 3.49 -10.55
C ALA A 112 16.00 2.51 -9.55
N LYS A 113 15.23 2.14 -8.53
CA LYS A 113 15.59 1.06 -7.61
C LYS A 113 15.14 -0.28 -8.18
N ALA A 114 15.90 -1.35 -7.92
CA ALA A 114 15.48 -2.71 -8.25
C ALA A 114 14.30 -3.17 -7.39
N CYS A 115 14.29 -2.79 -6.11
CA CYS A 115 13.20 -3.05 -5.19
C CYS A 115 12.11 -1.99 -5.36
N ASN A 116 10.90 -2.42 -5.70
CA ASN A 116 9.75 -1.53 -5.84
C ASN A 116 9.25 -1.09 -4.48
N GLN A 117 8.99 0.19 -4.34
CA GLN A 117 8.41 0.79 -3.15
C GLN A 117 6.99 1.24 -3.44
N THR A 118 6.07 0.91 -2.54
CA THR A 118 4.67 1.34 -2.60
C THR A 118 4.32 2.02 -1.29
N HIS A 119 3.68 3.16 -1.34
CA HIS A 119 3.13 3.81 -0.16
C HIS A 119 1.70 3.36 0.03
N ARG A 120 1.41 2.75 1.16
CA ARG A 120 0.07 2.29 1.54
C ARG A 120 -0.57 3.29 2.47
N LEU A 121 -1.74 3.76 2.09
CA LEU A 121 -2.61 4.64 2.88
C LEU A 121 -3.89 3.90 3.23
N TYR A 122 -4.28 3.96 4.47
CA TYR A 122 -5.56 3.43 4.95
C TYR A 122 -6.52 4.60 5.14
N LEU A 123 -7.45 4.75 4.21
CA LEU A 123 -8.39 5.87 4.15
C LEU A 123 -9.78 5.44 4.60
N LEU A 124 -10.28 6.03 5.67
CA LEU A 124 -11.66 5.84 6.13
C LEU A 124 -12.54 6.92 5.51
N ARG A 125 -13.47 6.51 4.66
CA ARG A 125 -14.43 7.41 4.02
C ARG A 125 -15.66 7.61 4.92
N SER A 126 -16.33 8.73 4.77
CA SER A 126 -17.60 9.00 5.46
C SER A 126 -18.67 7.95 5.11
N GLY A 127 -19.33 7.42 6.12
CA GLY A 127 -20.35 6.37 5.96
C GLY A 127 -19.81 4.94 5.84
N GLU A 128 -18.51 4.76 5.82
CA GLU A 128 -17.86 3.43 5.77
C GLU A 128 -17.42 2.99 7.18
N ASN A 129 -17.48 1.70 7.44
CA ASN A 129 -17.04 1.11 8.70
C ASN A 129 -15.60 0.55 8.64
N LEU A 130 -15.08 0.35 7.44
CA LEU A 130 -13.74 -0.15 7.19
C LEU A 130 -13.00 0.78 6.25
N PRO A 131 -11.70 0.98 6.48
CA PRO A 131 -10.90 1.78 5.57
C PRO A 131 -10.68 1.06 4.24
N ILE A 132 -10.49 1.83 3.19
CA ILE A 132 -9.94 1.35 1.92
C ILE A 132 -8.43 1.47 1.95
N LEU A 133 -7.75 0.55 1.27
CA LEU A 133 -6.30 0.56 1.11
C LEU A 133 -5.92 1.15 -0.24
N LEU A 134 -5.26 2.28 -0.22
CA LEU A 134 -4.67 2.91 -1.40
C LEU A 134 -3.20 2.51 -1.51
N ALA A 135 -2.81 2.01 -2.68
CA ALA A 135 -1.42 1.71 -2.99
C ALA A 135 -0.90 2.77 -3.98
N LEU A 136 -0.04 3.65 -3.51
CA LEU A 136 0.47 4.79 -4.25
C LEU A 136 1.93 4.56 -4.66
N SER A 137 2.26 4.87 -5.91
CA SER A 137 3.66 4.89 -6.35
C SER A 137 4.39 6.12 -5.78
N PRO A 138 5.72 6.09 -5.64
CA PRO A 138 6.48 7.24 -5.16
C PRO A 138 6.27 8.51 -5.99
N GLY A 139 6.13 8.37 -7.31
CA GLY A 139 5.89 9.50 -8.20
C GLY A 139 4.53 10.17 -8.01
N SER A 140 3.55 9.42 -7.52
CA SER A 140 2.21 9.96 -7.28
C SER A 140 2.16 10.85 -6.03
N LEU A 141 3.01 10.57 -5.04
CA LEU A 141 3.08 11.34 -3.81
C LEU A 141 3.67 12.73 -4.02
N THR A 142 4.55 12.89 -5.00
CA THR A 142 5.16 14.19 -5.33
C THR A 142 4.13 15.20 -5.79
N ASN A 143 3.01 14.73 -6.33
CA ASN A 143 1.93 15.60 -6.84
C ASN A 143 0.80 15.81 -5.81
N MET A 144 0.88 15.20 -4.63
CA MET A 144 -0.12 15.32 -3.57
C MET A 144 0.25 16.34 -2.48
N LEU A 145 1.45 16.89 -2.56
CA LEU A 145 1.99 17.95 -1.72
C LEU A 145 2.04 19.24 -2.56
#